data_9590daf5a9e29233ed360fe7f2ac61df
#
_entry.id   9590daf5a9e29233ed360fe7f2ac61df
#
_cell.length_a   1.000
_cell.length_b   1.000
_cell.length_c   1.000
_cell.angle_alpha   90.00
_cell.angle_beta   90.00
_cell.angle_gamma   90.00
#
_symmetry.space_group_name_H-M   'P 1'
#
loop_
_entity.id
_entity.type
_entity.pdbx_description
1 polymer ?
#
loop_
_entity_poly.entity_id
_entity_poly.type
_entity_poly.pdbx_seq_one_letter_code
_entity_poly.pdbx_strand_id
1 'polypeptide(L)'
;VTETDLYRGYIDCLNNQDWQRLHRFVHDEVHYNGDRVGLSGYRDMLERDFREIPDLYFDVQLLISDPPFIASRLQFNCTPKGTFLGLPINGKKVSFSENVFYEYLNDRIR
;
A
#
# COMPACT_ATOMS: atom_id res chain seq x y z
N VAL A 1 -1.36 -15.12 -15.45
CA VAL A 1 -1.03 -14.15 -14.39
C VAL A 1 -1.77 -14.54 -13.12
N THR A 2 -1.04 -14.73 -12.04
CA THR A 2 -1.62 -15.06 -10.74
C THR A 2 -1.90 -13.79 -9.93
N GLU A 3 -2.71 -13.91 -8.88
CA GLU A 3 -2.94 -12.80 -7.96
C GLU A 3 -1.65 -12.37 -7.27
N THR A 4 -0.73 -13.32 -7.01
CA THR A 4 0.59 -13.01 -6.46
C THR A 4 1.38 -12.10 -7.41
N ASP A 5 1.35 -12.38 -8.71
CA ASP A 5 2.02 -11.55 -9.72
C ASP A 5 1.39 -10.15 -9.77
N LEU A 6 0.07 -10.08 -9.71
CA LEU A 6 -0.66 -8.81 -9.70
C LEU A 6 -0.30 -7.97 -8.46
N TYR A 7 -0.22 -8.60 -7.30
CA TYR A 7 0.14 -7.92 -6.07
C TYR A 7 1.57 -7.38 -6.12
N ARG A 8 2.51 -8.17 -6.63
CA ARG A 8 3.90 -7.70 -6.77
C ARG A 8 4.00 -6.53 -7.73
N GLY A 9 3.23 -6.55 -8.82
CA GLY A 9 3.13 -5.43 -9.75
C GLY A 9 2.58 -4.17 -9.06
N TYR A 10 1.57 -4.34 -8.22
CA TYR A 10 0.99 -3.26 -7.42
C TYR A 10 2.04 -2.65 -6.48
N ILE A 11 2.79 -3.49 -5.77
CA ILE A 11 3.83 -3.01 -4.84
C ILE A 11 4.93 -2.27 -5.61
N ASP A 12 5.36 -2.78 -6.76
CA ASP A 12 6.34 -2.07 -7.60
C ASP A 12 5.81 -0.72 -8.06
N CYS A 13 4.53 -0.65 -8.40
CA CYS A 13 3.86 0.60 -8.76
C CYS A 13 3.94 1.62 -7.62
N LEU A 14 3.68 1.18 -6.38
CA LEU A 14 3.78 2.04 -5.21
C LEU A 14 5.22 2.51 -4.97
N ASN A 15 6.18 1.58 -5.00
CA ASN A 15 7.57 1.89 -4.73
C ASN A 15 8.17 2.84 -5.76
N ASN A 16 7.71 2.77 -6.99
CA ASN A 16 8.12 3.67 -8.06
C ASN A 16 7.27 4.95 -8.13
N GLN A 17 6.27 5.07 -7.27
CA GLN A 17 5.33 6.19 -7.27
C GLN A 17 4.71 6.44 -8.65
N ASP A 18 4.38 5.35 -9.34
CA ASP A 18 3.84 5.38 -10.70
C ASP A 18 2.30 5.49 -10.63
N TRP A 19 1.83 6.67 -10.22
CA TRP A 19 0.41 6.91 -9.96
C TRP A 19 -0.45 6.82 -11.20
N GLN A 20 0.12 7.02 -12.38
CA GLN A 20 -0.62 6.93 -13.64
C GLN A 20 -1.03 5.50 -13.96
N ARG A 21 -0.33 4.51 -13.41
CA ARG A 21 -0.63 3.09 -13.63
C ARG A 21 -1.40 2.44 -12.48
N LEU A 22 -1.67 3.18 -11.43
CA LEU A 22 -2.35 2.64 -10.24
C LEU A 22 -3.70 2.01 -10.59
N HIS A 23 -4.44 2.58 -11.55
CA HIS A 23 -5.74 2.07 -11.99
C HIS A 23 -5.68 0.64 -12.54
N ARG A 24 -4.51 0.17 -12.94
CA ARG A 24 -4.35 -1.20 -13.46
C ARG A 24 -4.40 -2.22 -12.33
N PHE A 25 -4.13 -1.82 -11.10
CA PHE A 25 -4.02 -2.70 -9.94
C PHE A 25 -5.14 -2.47 -8.93
N VAL A 26 -5.76 -1.31 -8.93
CA VAL A 26 -6.74 -0.90 -7.94
C VAL A 26 -8.05 -0.54 -8.62
N HIS A 27 -9.14 -1.09 -8.08
CA HIS A 27 -10.49 -0.86 -8.61
C HIS A 27 -10.93 0.58 -8.38
N ASP A 28 -11.78 1.10 -9.29
CA ASP A 28 -12.31 2.46 -9.17
C ASP A 28 -13.08 2.69 -7.89
N GLU A 29 -13.68 1.65 -7.32
CA GLU A 29 -14.48 1.71 -6.11
C GLU A 29 -13.77 1.10 -4.90
N VAL A 30 -12.46 1.21 -4.86
CA VAL A 30 -11.64 0.60 -3.81
C VAL A 30 -12.05 1.06 -2.41
N HIS A 31 -11.97 0.11 -1.47
CA HIS A 31 -12.26 0.34 -0.06
C HIS A 31 -10.95 0.36 0.75
N TYR A 32 -10.94 1.11 1.83
CA TYR A 32 -9.83 1.14 2.79
C TYR A 32 -10.41 1.01 4.19
N ASN A 33 -10.05 -0.08 4.88
CA ASN A 33 -10.58 -0.40 6.22
C ASN A 33 -12.11 -0.37 6.28
N GLY A 34 -12.76 -0.89 5.23
CA GLY A 34 -14.21 -0.96 5.15
C GLY A 34 -14.90 0.27 4.61
N ASP A 35 -14.18 1.37 4.43
CA ASP A 35 -14.72 2.61 3.89
C ASP A 35 -14.42 2.74 2.40
N ARG A 36 -15.44 3.05 1.61
CA ARG A 36 -15.27 3.27 0.18
C ARG A 36 -14.59 4.63 -0.04
N VAL A 37 -13.34 4.60 -0.45
CA VAL A 37 -12.57 5.84 -0.71
C VAL A 37 -12.45 6.14 -2.20
N GLY A 38 -12.64 5.14 -3.06
CA GLY A 38 -12.47 5.28 -4.50
C GLY A 38 -11.01 5.38 -4.91
N LEU A 39 -10.75 5.22 -6.21
CA LEU A 39 -9.39 5.25 -6.75
C LEU A 39 -8.70 6.59 -6.49
N SER A 40 -9.40 7.70 -6.70
CA SER A 40 -8.86 9.05 -6.50
C SER A 40 -8.47 9.28 -5.04
N GLY A 41 -9.36 8.92 -4.10
CA GLY A 41 -9.07 9.06 -2.67
C GLY A 41 -7.92 8.17 -2.21
N TYR A 42 -7.85 6.96 -2.75
CA TYR A 42 -6.78 6.01 -2.44
C TYR A 42 -5.43 6.53 -2.93
N ARG A 43 -5.39 7.06 -4.15
CA ARG A 43 -4.20 7.68 -4.71
C ARG A 43 -3.74 8.88 -3.88
N ASP A 44 -4.67 9.76 -3.51
CA ASP A 44 -4.35 10.94 -2.70
C ASP A 44 -3.75 10.54 -1.35
N MET A 45 -4.28 9.49 -0.72
CA MET A 45 -3.77 8.94 0.53
C MET A 45 -2.33 8.46 0.38
N LEU A 46 -2.04 7.70 -0.68
CA LEU A 46 -0.70 7.18 -0.94
C LEU A 46 0.29 8.30 -1.26
N GLU A 47 -0.12 9.27 -2.07
CA GLU A 47 0.73 10.42 -2.41
C GLU A 47 1.09 11.22 -1.16
N ARG A 48 0.13 11.40 -0.24
CA ARG A 48 0.38 12.06 1.04
C ARG A 48 1.37 11.28 1.88
N ASP A 49 1.23 9.95 1.93
CA ASP A 49 2.14 9.11 2.69
C ASP A 49 3.59 9.27 2.21
N PHE A 50 3.79 9.31 0.89
CA PHE A 50 5.13 9.51 0.33
C PHE A 50 5.66 10.93 0.55
N ARG A 51 4.80 11.94 0.65
CA ARG A 51 5.24 13.30 1.00
C ARG A 51 5.69 13.39 2.45
N GLU A 52 4.99 12.72 3.35
CA GLU A 52 5.31 12.74 4.77
C GLU A 52 6.44 11.78 5.15
N ILE A 53 6.65 10.74 4.35
CA ILE A 53 7.67 9.72 4.55
C ILE A 53 8.48 9.57 3.26
N PRO A 54 9.47 10.44 3.04
CA PRO A 54 10.20 10.46 1.75
C PRO A 54 10.94 9.17 1.41
N ASP A 55 11.36 8.40 2.43
CA ASP A 55 12.04 7.12 2.26
C ASP A 55 11.11 5.93 2.45
N LEU A 56 9.81 6.12 2.24
CA LEU A 56 8.83 5.03 2.33
C LEU A 56 9.10 3.99 1.24
N TYR A 57 9.19 2.74 1.67
CA TYR A 57 9.40 1.59 0.78
C TYR A 57 8.59 0.41 1.29
N PHE A 58 7.83 -0.20 0.40
CA PHE A 58 7.00 -1.37 0.71
C PHE A 58 7.82 -2.62 0.46
N ASP A 59 8.28 -3.26 1.53
CA ASP A 59 9.11 -4.47 1.47
C ASP A 59 8.26 -5.68 1.88
N VAL A 60 7.95 -6.54 0.91
CA VAL A 60 7.11 -7.71 1.13
C VAL A 60 7.94 -8.81 1.77
N GLN A 61 7.63 -9.12 3.03
CA GLN A 61 8.32 -10.17 3.79
C GLN A 61 7.61 -11.52 3.69
N LEU A 62 6.29 -11.50 3.60
CA LEU A 62 5.47 -12.71 3.55
C LEU A 62 4.28 -12.44 2.65
N LEU A 63 3.96 -13.40 1.78
CA LEU A 63 2.84 -13.26 0.86
C LEU A 63 2.09 -14.57 0.78
N ILE A 64 0.80 -14.51 1.11
CA ILE A 64 -0.11 -15.67 1.08
C ILE A 64 -1.29 -15.32 0.18
N SER A 65 -1.57 -16.19 -0.79
CA SER A 65 -2.69 -16.02 -1.70
C SER A 65 -3.71 -17.14 -1.49
N ASP A 66 -4.94 -16.74 -1.21
CA ASP A 66 -6.10 -17.62 -1.15
C ASP A 66 -7.24 -16.87 -1.86
N PRO A 67 -7.35 -17.05 -3.18
CA PRO A 67 -8.27 -16.25 -3.99
C PRO A 67 -9.69 -16.24 -3.44
N PRO A 68 -10.38 -15.09 -3.43
CA PRO A 68 -9.97 -13.79 -3.98
C PRO A 68 -9.15 -12.91 -3.03
N PHE A 69 -8.55 -13.48 -1.99
CA PHE A 69 -7.85 -12.74 -0.95
C PHE A 69 -6.34 -12.90 -1.04
N ILE A 70 -5.63 -11.83 -0.68
CA ILE A 70 -4.18 -11.86 -0.47
C ILE A 70 -3.89 -11.31 0.92
N ALA A 71 -3.02 -12.00 1.66
CA ALA A 71 -2.47 -11.52 2.92
C ALA A 71 -0.97 -11.26 2.74
N SER A 72 -0.50 -10.13 3.23
CA SER A 72 0.90 -9.74 3.08
C SER A 72 1.42 -9.14 4.37
N ARG A 73 2.66 -9.48 4.72
CA ARG A 73 3.40 -8.76 5.77
C ARG A 73 4.40 -7.84 5.10
N LEU A 74 4.27 -6.55 5.38
CA LEU A 74 5.15 -5.52 4.87
C LEU A 74 6.07 -5.04 5.98
N GLN A 75 7.36 -4.91 5.68
CA GLN A 75 8.35 -4.35 6.58
C GLN A 75 8.66 -2.92 6.15
N PHE A 76 8.64 -2.00 7.09
CA PHE A 76 8.95 -0.60 6.85
C PHE A 76 10.13 -0.17 7.70
N ASN A 77 11.11 0.46 7.06
CA ASN A 77 12.23 1.14 7.70
C ASN A 77 12.25 2.54 7.11
N CYS A 78 11.69 3.51 7.82
CA CYS A 78 11.44 4.82 7.24
C CYS A 78 11.63 5.94 8.26
N THR A 79 11.67 7.18 7.76
CA THR A 79 11.91 8.38 8.57
C THR A 79 10.78 9.38 8.34
N PRO A 80 9.64 9.25 9.05
CA PRO A 80 8.54 10.21 8.92
C PRO A 80 8.92 11.61 9.37
N LYS A 81 8.32 12.62 8.71
CA LYS A 81 8.59 14.02 8.99
C LYS A 81 7.74 14.50 10.12
N GLY A 82 7.50 14.33 11.13
CA GLY A 82 6.61 14.87 12.14
C GLY A 82 5.96 13.75 12.93
N THR A 83 4.62 13.73 12.95
CA THR A 83 3.88 12.75 13.72
C THR A 83 3.58 11.52 12.87
N PHE A 84 3.84 10.32 13.42
CA PHE A 84 3.51 9.06 12.76
C PHE A 84 2.83 8.15 13.76
N LEU A 85 1.66 7.62 13.40
CA LEU A 85 0.83 6.78 14.28
C LEU A 85 0.53 7.45 15.62
N GLY A 86 0.34 8.78 15.62
CA GLY A 86 0.06 9.55 16.82
C GLY A 86 1.28 9.87 17.68
N LEU A 87 2.50 9.45 17.25
CA LEU A 87 3.74 9.69 17.99
C LEU A 87 4.58 10.77 17.30
N PRO A 88 5.23 11.66 18.08
CA PRO A 88 6.08 12.70 17.51
C PRO A 88 7.44 12.12 17.10
N ILE A 89 7.55 11.61 15.88
CA ILE A 89 8.76 10.99 15.34
C ILE A 89 9.79 12.04 14.94
N ASN A 90 9.34 13.11 14.26
CA ASN A 90 10.17 14.27 13.94
C ASN A 90 11.51 13.95 13.27
N GLY A 91 11.46 13.12 12.22
CA GLY A 91 12.66 12.79 11.46
C GLY A 91 13.49 11.66 12.03
N LYS A 92 13.04 10.98 13.08
CA LYS A 92 13.72 9.80 13.61
C LYS A 92 13.34 8.57 12.79
N LYS A 93 14.32 7.71 12.54
CA LYS A 93 14.09 6.47 11.81
C LYS A 93 13.26 5.51 12.66
N VAL A 94 12.23 4.92 12.05
CA VAL A 94 11.39 3.90 12.69
C VAL A 94 11.42 2.62 11.87
N SER A 95 11.22 1.50 12.55
CA SER A 95 11.16 0.18 11.93
C SER A 95 9.93 -0.56 12.48
N PHE A 96 9.07 -1.03 11.59
CA PHE A 96 7.86 -1.75 11.99
C PHE A 96 7.36 -2.62 10.84
N SER A 97 6.44 -3.52 11.16
CA SER A 97 5.78 -4.31 10.13
C SER A 97 4.27 -4.14 10.20
N GLU A 98 3.60 -4.28 9.06
CA GLU A 98 2.15 -4.31 8.95
C GLU A 98 1.71 -5.59 8.28
N ASN A 99 0.61 -6.16 8.77
CA ASN A 99 -0.07 -7.26 8.12
C ASN A 99 -1.30 -6.69 7.44
N VAL A 100 -1.39 -6.87 6.12
CA VAL A 100 -2.47 -6.31 5.32
C VAL A 100 -3.22 -7.41 4.59
N PHE A 101 -4.51 -7.19 4.38
CA PHE A 101 -5.39 -8.13 3.69
C PHE A 101 -6.09 -7.40 2.56
N TYR A 102 -6.05 -7.98 1.37
CA TYR A 102 -6.67 -7.40 0.18
C TYR A 102 -7.66 -8.38 -0.42
N GLU A 103 -8.77 -7.84 -0.94
CA GLU A 103 -9.71 -8.59 -1.76
C GLU A 103 -9.57 -8.15 -3.21
N TYR A 104 -9.55 -9.11 -4.12
CA TYR A 104 -9.46 -8.86 -5.55
C TYR A 104 -10.81 -9.05 -6.22
N LEU A 105 -11.12 -8.17 -7.16
CA LEU A 105 -12.28 -8.27 -8.04
C LEU A 105 -11.83 -7.92 -9.44
N ASN A 106 -12.04 -8.84 -10.41
CA ASN A 106 -11.62 -8.63 -11.80
C ASN A 106 -10.15 -8.20 -11.92
N ASP A 107 -9.28 -8.92 -11.19
CA ASP A 107 -7.82 -8.74 -11.20
C ASP A 107 -7.35 -7.39 -10.65
N ARG A 108 -8.19 -6.70 -9.88
CA ARG A 108 -7.81 -5.44 -9.22
C ARG A 108 -8.23 -5.45 -7.76
N ILE A 109 -7.47 -4.74 -6.93
CA ILE A 109 -7.77 -4.56 -5.51
C ILE A 109 -9.07 -3.75 -5.36
N ARG A 110 -9.96 -4.31 -4.59
CA ARG A 110 -11.27 -3.69 -4.37
C ARG A 110 -11.40 -3.01 -3.00
#